data_43004219ab413b64b926659a7c6bc97b
#
_entry.id   43004219ab413b64b926659a7c6bc97b
#
_cell.length_a   1.000
_cell.length_b   1.000
_cell.length_c   1.000
_cell.angle_alpha   90.00
_cell.angle_beta   90.00
_cell.angle_gamma   90.00
#
_symmetry.space_group_name_H-M   'P 1'
#
loop_
_entity.id
_entity.type
_entity.pdbx_description
1 polymer ?
#
loop_
_entity_poly.entity_id
_entity_poly.type
_entity_poly.pdbx_seq_one_letter_code
_entity_poly.pdbx_strand_id
1 'polypeptide(L)'
;TLTEDIPKEYEQFSKGASYLTLETLSKVVRPGNEKLYSEQRPISWKTGTSYGLKDAWSVGVSPDYTVLVWLGNFNQKSIFSLSGVETAGNLLFKVFNIVDINSKPFSKPMDDLKEIEIDEKTGYRKIYDVESKKVLYPKNAKLLRTSPYYKKIFVDENDIEIDSRSEKFDKRKEKNVIEYPVEVSNYFFLNEVIENKKVKIAYPVENLNIFVPKDFEGYNKIAIKLYNPNKEYVYWYIDEEYM
;
A
#
# COMPACT_ATOMS: atom_id res chain seq x y z
N THR A 1 29.25 -27.54 29.91
CA THR A 1 29.94 -27.47 28.60
C THR A 1 28.89 -27.14 27.56
N LEU A 2 28.81 -25.85 27.18
CA LEU A 2 28.06 -25.43 26.01
C LEU A 2 28.86 -25.96 24.82
N THR A 3 28.30 -26.92 24.10
CA THR A 3 28.82 -27.37 22.83
C THR A 3 28.70 -26.23 21.84
N GLU A 4 29.85 -25.79 21.32
CA GLU A 4 29.92 -24.88 20.18
C GLU A 4 29.54 -25.64 18.89
N ASP A 5 28.27 -26.01 18.77
CA ASP A 5 27.68 -26.28 17.48
C ASP A 5 27.37 -24.95 16.83
N ILE A 6 28.35 -24.43 16.08
CA ILE A 6 28.11 -23.30 15.18
C ILE A 6 26.99 -23.74 14.23
N PRO A 7 25.83 -23.11 14.27
CA PRO A 7 24.75 -23.47 13.36
C PRO A 7 25.25 -23.31 11.93
N LYS A 8 25.04 -24.31 11.07
CA LYS A 8 25.28 -24.12 9.63
C LYS A 8 24.48 -22.93 9.18
N GLU A 9 25.16 -21.91 8.66
CA GLU A 9 24.52 -20.77 8.04
C GLU A 9 23.71 -21.24 6.84
N TYR A 10 22.40 -21.24 6.97
CA TYR A 10 21.49 -21.44 5.85
C TYR A 10 21.02 -20.06 5.38
N GLU A 11 21.44 -19.63 4.20
CA GLU A 11 20.86 -18.45 3.56
C GLU A 11 19.40 -18.75 3.20
N GLN A 12 18.47 -18.36 4.06
CA GLN A 12 17.03 -18.50 3.85
C GLN A 12 16.51 -17.44 2.88
N PHE A 13 17.10 -16.24 2.90
CA PHE A 13 16.74 -15.10 2.07
C PHE A 13 17.99 -14.55 1.37
N SER A 14 17.81 -14.05 0.15
CA SER A 14 18.91 -13.39 -0.54
C SER A 14 19.30 -12.08 0.16
N LYS A 15 20.54 -11.65 0.02
CA LYS A 15 21.06 -10.39 0.59
C LYS A 15 20.23 -9.19 0.14
N GLY A 16 19.84 -9.15 -1.14
CA GLY A 16 19.01 -8.10 -1.71
C GLY A 16 17.61 -8.07 -1.11
N ALA A 17 16.97 -9.23 -0.92
CA ALA A 17 15.65 -9.30 -0.30
C ALA A 17 15.70 -8.86 1.17
N SER A 18 16.69 -9.32 1.91
CA SER A 18 16.92 -8.91 3.31
C SER A 18 17.15 -7.41 3.42
N TYR A 19 18.02 -6.85 2.56
CA TYR A 19 18.30 -5.42 2.53
C TYR A 19 17.03 -4.60 2.27
N LEU A 20 16.24 -4.92 1.24
CA LEU A 20 15.01 -4.19 0.91
C LEU A 20 13.96 -4.26 2.02
N THR A 21 13.88 -5.41 2.72
CA THR A 21 13.03 -5.56 3.88
C THR A 21 13.47 -4.64 5.01
N LEU A 22 14.76 -4.65 5.35
CA LEU A 22 15.32 -3.80 6.39
C LEU A 22 15.21 -2.31 6.02
N GLU A 23 15.49 -1.93 4.77
CA GLU A 23 15.30 -0.56 4.30
C GLU A 23 13.85 -0.09 4.44
N THR A 24 12.88 -0.94 4.12
CA THR A 24 11.46 -0.62 4.30
C THR A 24 11.11 -0.45 5.78
N LEU A 25 11.59 -1.35 6.63
CA LEU A 25 11.34 -1.30 8.06
C LEU A 25 12.02 -0.11 8.76
N SER A 26 13.12 0.40 8.22
CA SER A 26 13.79 1.60 8.75
C SER A 26 12.97 2.88 8.60
N LYS A 27 12.03 2.90 7.62
CA LYS A 27 11.12 4.02 7.33
C LYS A 27 9.83 4.01 8.15
N VAL A 28 9.63 2.97 8.97
CA VAL A 28 8.46 2.90 9.86
C VAL A 28 8.53 4.02 10.90
N VAL A 29 7.40 4.73 11.08
CA VAL A 29 7.31 5.84 12.05
C VAL A 29 7.61 5.35 13.46
N ARG A 30 8.54 6.01 14.14
CA ARG A 30 8.99 5.68 15.49
C ARG A 30 8.11 6.36 16.55
N PRO A 31 8.01 5.79 17.76
CA PRO A 31 7.24 6.38 18.84
C PRO A 31 7.88 7.67 19.36
N GLY A 32 7.04 8.59 19.84
CA GLY A 32 7.47 9.80 20.53
C GLY A 32 8.47 10.64 19.74
N ASN A 33 9.51 11.10 20.43
CA ASN A 33 10.58 11.93 19.84
C ASN A 33 11.58 11.14 18.98
N GLU A 34 11.57 9.82 19.04
CA GLU A 34 12.47 8.97 18.24
C GLU A 34 12.27 9.16 16.73
N LYS A 35 11.08 9.60 16.30
CA LYS A 35 10.80 9.97 14.90
C LYS A 35 11.75 11.04 14.35
N LEU A 36 12.30 11.94 15.20
CA LEU A 36 13.21 12.98 14.81
C LEU A 36 14.61 12.45 14.45
N TYR A 37 14.96 11.26 14.90
CA TYR A 37 16.26 10.64 14.69
C TYR A 37 16.24 9.52 13.64
N SER A 38 15.10 9.30 12.96
CA SER A 38 14.93 8.19 12.02
C SER A 38 15.91 8.21 10.85
N GLU A 39 16.25 9.39 10.33
CA GLU A 39 17.21 9.54 9.23
C GLU A 39 18.66 9.42 9.70
N GLN A 40 18.94 9.90 10.90
CA GLN A 40 20.30 9.90 11.47
C GLN A 40 20.74 8.52 11.94
N ARG A 41 19.78 7.69 12.37
CA ARG A 41 20.02 6.33 12.88
C ARG A 41 19.03 5.36 12.26
N PRO A 42 19.33 4.79 11.09
CA PRO A 42 18.41 3.93 10.35
C PRO A 42 18.26 2.53 11.00
N ILE A 43 17.56 2.47 12.12
CA ILE A 43 17.20 1.21 12.79
C ILE A 43 15.92 0.67 12.13
N SER A 44 16.01 -0.51 11.58
CA SER A 44 14.86 -1.25 11.04
C SER A 44 14.09 -1.87 12.19
N TRP A 45 12.79 -1.60 12.29
CA TRP A 45 12.01 -2.09 13.44
C TRP A 45 10.59 -2.51 13.08
N LYS A 46 10.05 -3.42 13.90
CA LYS A 46 8.69 -3.94 13.76
C LYS A 46 8.10 -4.27 15.12
N THR A 47 6.81 -4.03 15.25
CA THR A 47 6.06 -4.31 16.47
C THR A 47 5.03 -5.40 16.26
N GLY A 48 4.63 -6.02 17.34
CA GLY A 48 3.48 -6.91 17.45
C GLY A 48 2.74 -6.66 18.75
N THR A 49 1.42 -6.71 18.70
CA THR A 49 0.55 -6.70 19.89
C THR A 49 -0.41 -7.86 19.76
N SER A 50 -0.45 -8.75 20.77
CA SER A 50 -1.35 -9.89 20.75
C SER A 50 -2.80 -9.49 20.97
N TYR A 51 -3.71 -10.32 20.51
CA TYR A 51 -5.13 -10.15 20.79
C TYR A 51 -5.40 -10.12 22.30
N GLY A 52 -6.21 -9.16 22.75
CA GLY A 52 -6.53 -8.97 24.16
C GLY A 52 -5.42 -8.29 24.98
N LEU A 53 -4.46 -7.60 24.33
CA LEU A 53 -3.41 -6.82 25.00
C LEU A 53 -2.62 -7.63 26.05
N LYS A 54 -2.26 -8.87 25.73
CA LYS A 54 -1.51 -9.76 26.62
C LYS A 54 -0.01 -9.64 26.43
N ASP A 55 0.42 -9.40 25.18
CA ASP A 55 1.83 -9.33 24.80
C ASP A 55 2.06 -8.15 23.89
N ALA A 56 3.10 -7.39 24.14
CA ALA A 56 3.63 -6.38 23.24
C ALA A 56 5.08 -6.73 22.89
N TRP A 57 5.34 -6.84 21.60
CA TRP A 57 6.65 -7.14 21.05
C TRP A 57 7.19 -5.96 20.26
N SER A 58 8.47 -5.75 20.34
CA SER A 58 9.18 -4.84 19.48
C SER A 58 10.56 -5.40 19.15
N VAL A 59 10.88 -5.50 17.87
CA VAL A 59 12.18 -5.97 17.39
C VAL A 59 12.82 -4.85 16.60
N GLY A 60 14.07 -4.55 16.85
CA GLY A 60 14.88 -3.60 16.11
C GLY A 60 16.18 -4.23 15.67
N VAL A 61 16.63 -3.87 14.48
CA VAL A 61 17.85 -4.38 13.87
C VAL A 61 18.66 -3.21 13.32
N SER A 62 19.93 -3.15 13.69
CA SER A 62 20.96 -2.35 13.07
C SER A 62 22.06 -3.27 12.52
N PRO A 63 23.08 -2.79 11.78
CA PRO A 63 24.16 -3.64 11.31
C PRO A 63 24.87 -4.41 12.42
N ASP A 64 24.98 -3.85 13.61
CA ASP A 64 25.77 -4.38 14.71
C ASP A 64 24.93 -5.06 15.80
N TYR A 65 23.63 -4.73 15.91
CA TYR A 65 22.77 -5.19 16.99
C TYR A 65 21.38 -5.63 16.54
N THR A 66 20.89 -6.69 17.15
CA THR A 66 19.48 -7.07 17.13
C THR A 66 18.95 -7.00 18.55
N VAL A 67 17.95 -6.15 18.76
CA VAL A 67 17.30 -5.97 20.06
C VAL A 67 15.87 -6.44 19.96
N LEU A 68 15.44 -7.25 20.93
CA LEU A 68 14.08 -7.73 21.05
C LEU A 68 13.56 -7.34 22.43
N VAL A 69 12.39 -6.72 22.46
CA VAL A 69 11.66 -6.35 23.66
C VAL A 69 10.33 -7.07 23.69
N TRP A 70 10.06 -7.73 24.80
CA TRP A 70 8.77 -8.30 25.13
C TRP A 70 8.26 -7.70 26.44
N LEU A 71 7.02 -7.28 26.44
CA LEU A 71 6.29 -6.81 27.60
C LEU A 71 4.98 -7.60 27.70
N GLY A 72 4.73 -8.15 28.87
CA GLY A 72 3.53 -8.94 29.09
C GLY A 72 3.53 -9.59 30.48
N ASN A 73 2.46 -10.32 30.77
CA ASN A 73 2.35 -11.11 31.98
C ASN A 73 2.54 -12.59 31.67
N PHE A 74 3.37 -13.29 32.43
CA PHE A 74 3.57 -14.73 32.29
C PHE A 74 2.27 -15.55 32.50
N ASN A 75 1.31 -15.01 33.25
CA ASN A 75 -0.01 -15.63 33.47
C ASN A 75 -1.04 -15.22 32.37
N GLN A 76 -0.60 -14.57 31.31
CA GLN A 76 -1.42 -14.13 30.17
C GLN A 76 -2.58 -13.19 30.52
N LYS A 77 -2.53 -12.52 31.69
CA LYS A 77 -3.50 -11.46 31.99
C LYS A 77 -3.26 -10.26 31.12
N SER A 78 -4.35 -9.70 30.58
CA SER A 78 -4.32 -8.46 29.80
C SER A 78 -3.76 -7.29 30.63
N ILE A 79 -2.99 -6.44 29.98
CA ILE A 79 -2.47 -5.20 30.56
C ILE A 79 -3.13 -4.05 29.80
N PHE A 80 -3.92 -3.26 30.50
CA PHE A 80 -4.54 -2.08 29.92
C PHE A 80 -3.45 -1.13 29.34
N SER A 81 -3.69 -0.59 28.15
CA SER A 81 -2.74 0.28 27.41
C SER A 81 -1.43 -0.39 26.94
N LEU A 82 -1.31 -1.71 26.98
CA LEU A 82 -0.15 -2.39 26.40
C LEU A 82 -0.13 -2.20 24.88
N SER A 83 0.99 -1.72 24.34
CA SER A 83 1.15 -1.40 22.94
C SER A 83 2.55 -1.78 22.45
N GLY A 84 2.61 -2.48 21.32
CA GLY A 84 3.88 -2.76 20.66
C GLY A 84 4.64 -1.48 20.29
N VAL A 85 3.94 -0.39 19.94
CA VAL A 85 4.56 0.89 19.56
C VAL A 85 4.92 1.70 20.81
N GLU A 86 3.91 2.06 21.61
CA GLU A 86 4.06 3.05 22.68
C GLU A 86 4.74 2.51 23.93
N THR A 87 4.68 1.19 24.18
CA THR A 87 5.34 0.60 25.35
C THR A 87 6.61 -0.14 24.97
N ALA A 88 6.53 -1.22 24.20
CA ALA A 88 7.70 -2.02 23.82
C ALA A 88 8.64 -1.25 22.87
N GLY A 89 8.09 -0.46 21.93
CA GLY A 89 8.88 0.36 21.01
C GLY A 89 9.67 1.45 21.71
N ASN A 90 9.07 2.17 22.65
CA ASN A 90 9.78 3.17 23.45
C ASN A 90 10.95 2.54 24.25
N LEU A 91 10.75 1.35 24.81
CA LEU A 91 11.82 0.66 25.52
C LEU A 91 12.91 0.17 24.54
N LEU A 92 12.53 -0.32 23.36
CA LEU A 92 13.46 -0.72 22.29
C LEU A 92 14.44 0.40 21.96
N PHE A 93 13.92 1.61 21.66
CA PHE A 93 14.77 2.74 21.29
C PHE A 93 15.62 3.26 22.45
N LYS A 94 15.13 3.16 23.70
CA LYS A 94 15.97 3.43 24.87
C LYS A 94 17.17 2.50 24.96
N VAL A 95 16.98 1.21 24.64
CA VAL A 95 18.11 0.25 24.58
C VAL A 95 19.07 0.62 23.46
N PHE A 96 18.58 0.91 22.25
CA PHE A 96 19.44 1.36 21.14
C PHE A 96 20.19 2.64 21.45
N ASN A 97 19.63 3.54 22.22
CA ASN A 97 20.32 4.76 22.69
C ASN A 97 21.52 4.48 23.59
N ILE A 98 21.58 3.29 24.16
CA ILE A 98 22.70 2.86 25.03
C ILE A 98 23.71 2.04 24.24
N VAL A 99 23.24 1.07 23.44
CA VAL A 99 24.11 0.06 22.81
C VAL A 99 24.60 0.46 21.43
N ASP A 100 23.86 1.31 20.69
CA ASP A 100 24.13 1.64 19.30
C ASP A 100 23.80 3.11 18.98
N ILE A 101 24.47 4.03 19.67
CA ILE A 101 24.21 5.46 19.54
C ILE A 101 24.61 6.00 18.15
N ASN A 102 25.55 5.35 17.47
CA ASN A 102 26.11 5.73 16.18
C ASN A 102 25.76 4.72 15.06
N SER A 103 24.58 4.15 15.13
CA SER A 103 24.12 3.17 14.13
C SER A 103 24.32 3.67 12.71
N LYS A 104 24.96 2.84 11.88
CA LYS A 104 25.17 3.10 10.46
C LYS A 104 24.08 2.48 9.63
N PRO A 105 23.81 2.97 8.41
CA PRO A 105 22.91 2.31 7.50
C PRO A 105 23.48 0.95 7.05
N PHE A 106 22.60 0.02 6.73
CA PHE A 106 22.98 -1.24 6.12
C PHE A 106 23.67 -0.99 4.77
N SER A 107 24.72 -1.77 4.49
CA SER A 107 25.38 -1.73 3.18
C SER A 107 24.45 -2.31 2.11
N LYS A 108 24.35 -1.60 0.98
CA LYS A 108 23.52 -2.02 -0.14
C LYS A 108 24.21 -3.11 -0.97
N PRO A 109 23.65 -4.34 -1.04
CA PRO A 109 24.25 -5.45 -1.77
C PRO A 109 23.95 -5.35 -3.28
N MET A 110 24.68 -4.50 -4.00
CA MET A 110 24.46 -4.25 -5.43
C MET A 110 24.75 -5.47 -6.32
N ASP A 111 25.51 -6.44 -5.79
CA ASP A 111 25.74 -7.74 -6.43
C ASP A 111 24.45 -8.59 -6.54
N ASP A 112 23.52 -8.45 -5.59
CA ASP A 112 22.23 -9.17 -5.53
C ASP A 112 21.00 -8.32 -5.87
N LEU A 113 21.20 -7.06 -6.23
CA LEU A 113 20.15 -6.12 -6.61
C LEU A 113 20.24 -5.69 -8.06
N LYS A 114 19.11 -5.41 -8.69
CA LYS A 114 18.98 -4.78 -10.01
C LYS A 114 17.94 -3.69 -9.98
N GLU A 115 18.07 -2.70 -10.85
CA GLU A 115 17.01 -1.73 -11.07
C GLU A 115 15.98 -2.29 -12.05
N ILE A 116 14.71 -2.05 -11.75
CA ILE A 116 13.58 -2.31 -12.65
C ILE A 116 12.69 -1.07 -12.72
N GLU A 117 11.98 -0.91 -13.82
CA GLU A 117 10.95 0.12 -13.94
C GLU A 117 9.59 -0.44 -13.56
N ILE A 118 8.93 0.28 -12.68
CA ILE A 118 7.54 0.00 -12.29
C ILE A 118 6.66 1.17 -12.68
N ASP A 119 5.42 0.88 -13.00
CA ASP A 119 4.38 1.87 -13.15
C ASP A 119 4.13 2.55 -11.80
N GLU A 120 4.18 3.86 -11.77
CA GLU A 120 4.07 4.63 -10.53
C GLU A 120 2.70 4.51 -9.88
N LYS A 121 1.64 4.43 -10.67
CA LYS A 121 0.26 4.35 -10.18
C LYS A 121 -0.10 2.98 -9.63
N THR A 122 0.35 1.91 -10.30
CA THR A 122 -0.08 0.55 -9.95
C THR A 122 0.97 -0.26 -9.18
N GLY A 123 2.24 0.16 -9.22
CA GLY A 123 3.36 -0.57 -8.63
C GLY A 123 3.74 -1.86 -9.37
N TYR A 124 3.09 -2.20 -10.47
CA TYR A 124 3.41 -3.34 -11.32
C TYR A 124 4.55 -3.04 -12.28
N ARG A 125 5.08 -4.07 -12.93
CA ARG A 125 6.10 -3.89 -13.97
C ARG A 125 5.55 -3.01 -15.11
N LYS A 126 6.32 -1.99 -15.48
CA LYS A 126 5.99 -1.13 -16.63
C LYS A 126 5.96 -1.94 -17.93
N ILE A 127 4.89 -1.81 -18.72
CA ILE A 127 4.74 -2.40 -20.05
C ILE A 127 4.18 -1.40 -21.08
N TYR A 128 3.56 -0.31 -20.59
CA TYR A 128 2.97 0.74 -21.44
C TYR A 128 3.78 2.02 -21.29
N ASP A 129 3.53 2.97 -22.19
CA ASP A 129 4.08 4.31 -22.06
C ASP A 129 3.29 5.10 -21.02
N VAL A 130 3.67 4.88 -19.76
CA VAL A 130 3.06 5.46 -18.56
C VAL A 130 4.14 6.02 -17.65
N GLU A 131 3.74 6.91 -16.75
CA GLU A 131 4.62 7.40 -15.70
C GLU A 131 5.23 6.24 -14.92
N SER A 132 6.54 6.24 -14.78
CA SER A 132 7.26 5.13 -14.17
C SER A 132 8.36 5.62 -13.26
N LYS A 133 8.70 4.77 -12.28
CA LYS A 133 9.85 4.99 -11.42
C LYS A 133 10.76 3.77 -11.39
N LYS A 134 12.06 4.02 -11.24
CA LYS A 134 13.04 2.98 -11.02
C LYS A 134 13.05 2.56 -9.55
N VAL A 135 13.04 1.27 -9.32
CA VAL A 135 13.13 0.68 -7.98
C VAL A 135 14.17 -0.44 -7.96
N LEU A 136 14.78 -0.65 -6.81
CA LEU A 136 15.65 -1.79 -6.60
C LEU A 136 14.82 -3.06 -6.44
N TYR A 137 15.30 -4.13 -7.02
CA TYR A 137 14.65 -5.43 -7.02
C TYR A 137 15.67 -6.56 -6.88
N PRO A 138 15.41 -7.66 -6.15
CA PRO A 138 16.35 -8.77 -6.04
C PRO A 138 16.59 -9.43 -7.40
N LYS A 139 17.85 -9.69 -7.76
CA LYS A 139 18.21 -10.24 -9.08
C LYS A 139 17.51 -11.57 -9.38
N ASN A 140 17.47 -12.45 -8.39
CA ASN A 140 16.95 -13.81 -8.52
C ASN A 140 15.45 -13.96 -8.20
N ALA A 141 14.77 -12.86 -7.85
CA ALA A 141 13.34 -12.90 -7.62
C ALA A 141 12.55 -13.08 -8.93
N LYS A 142 11.38 -13.71 -8.83
CA LYS A 142 10.45 -13.81 -9.98
C LYS A 142 10.14 -12.42 -10.50
N LEU A 143 10.10 -12.29 -11.82
CA LEU A 143 9.77 -11.02 -12.45
C LEU A 143 8.40 -10.51 -11.96
N LEU A 144 8.31 -9.22 -11.65
CA LEU A 144 7.06 -8.58 -11.29
C LEU A 144 6.01 -8.82 -12.38
N ARG A 145 4.79 -9.09 -11.96
CA ARG A 145 3.65 -9.20 -12.87
C ARG A 145 3.37 -7.85 -13.52
N THR A 146 2.75 -7.88 -14.68
CA THR A 146 2.20 -6.70 -15.34
C THR A 146 0.87 -6.32 -14.69
N SER A 147 0.50 -5.05 -14.74
CA SER A 147 -0.76 -4.60 -14.19
C SER A 147 -1.95 -5.25 -14.91
N PRO A 148 -2.88 -5.87 -14.20
CA PRO A 148 -4.11 -6.38 -14.77
C PRO A 148 -5.16 -5.27 -14.98
N TYR A 149 -4.88 -4.05 -14.54
CA TYR A 149 -5.85 -2.95 -14.48
C TYR A 149 -5.83 -2.06 -15.72
N TYR A 150 -4.94 -2.29 -16.69
CA TYR A 150 -4.94 -1.54 -17.93
C TYR A 150 -5.91 -2.11 -18.95
N LYS A 151 -6.79 -1.24 -19.44
CA LYS A 151 -7.69 -1.49 -20.57
C LYS A 151 -7.28 -0.62 -21.74
N LYS A 152 -7.24 -1.20 -22.92
CA LYS A 152 -7.04 -0.48 -24.16
C LYS A 152 -8.38 0.11 -24.62
N ILE A 153 -8.43 1.41 -24.80
CA ILE A 153 -9.58 2.12 -25.38
C ILE A 153 -9.17 2.83 -26.66
N PHE A 154 -10.14 3.22 -27.46
CA PHE A 154 -9.94 4.08 -28.61
C PHE A 154 -10.47 5.46 -28.32
N VAL A 155 -9.70 6.49 -28.67
CA VAL A 155 -10.07 7.90 -28.43
C VAL A 155 -9.95 8.70 -29.71
N ASP A 156 -10.72 9.78 -29.83
CA ASP A 156 -10.62 10.77 -30.90
C ASP A 156 -9.46 11.76 -30.67
N GLU A 157 -9.39 12.77 -31.55
CA GLU A 157 -8.37 13.82 -31.48
C GLU A 157 -8.44 14.66 -30.18
N ASN A 158 -9.59 14.65 -29.49
CA ASN A 158 -9.85 15.36 -28.24
C ASN A 158 -9.73 14.45 -27.00
N ASP A 159 -9.15 13.25 -27.14
CA ASP A 159 -9.04 12.25 -26.07
C ASP A 159 -10.40 11.74 -25.52
N ILE A 160 -11.47 11.84 -26.33
CA ILE A 160 -12.79 11.30 -25.98
C ILE A 160 -12.89 9.86 -26.46
N GLU A 161 -13.32 8.95 -25.56
CA GLU A 161 -13.51 7.54 -25.89
C GLU A 161 -14.53 7.37 -27.04
N ILE A 162 -14.17 6.53 -28.01
CA ILE A 162 -14.97 6.28 -29.21
C ILE A 162 -15.39 4.82 -29.23
N ASP A 163 -16.67 4.57 -29.40
CA ASP A 163 -17.21 3.24 -29.67
C ASP A 163 -16.74 2.76 -31.07
N SER A 164 -16.53 1.46 -31.20
CA SER A 164 -16.19 0.79 -32.46
C SER A 164 -17.20 1.04 -33.59
N ARG A 165 -18.40 1.50 -33.27
CA ARG A 165 -19.50 1.83 -34.21
C ARG A 165 -19.49 3.31 -34.66
N SER A 166 -18.58 4.11 -34.13
CA SER A 166 -18.52 5.55 -34.46
C SER A 166 -17.97 5.77 -35.85
N GLU A 167 -18.53 6.71 -36.59
CA GLU A 167 -18.00 7.17 -37.89
C GLU A 167 -16.58 7.75 -37.82
N LYS A 168 -16.14 8.15 -36.62
CA LYS A 168 -14.80 8.67 -36.34
C LYS A 168 -13.76 7.58 -36.10
N PHE A 169 -14.14 6.31 -36.24
CA PHE A 169 -13.27 5.16 -35.88
C PHE A 169 -11.98 5.10 -36.75
N ASP A 170 -12.00 5.59 -37.97
CA ASP A 170 -10.81 5.61 -38.85
C ASP A 170 -9.71 6.57 -38.41
N LYS A 171 -10.02 7.58 -37.59
CA LYS A 171 -9.08 8.56 -37.03
C LYS A 171 -8.72 8.30 -35.56
N ARG A 172 -8.98 7.10 -35.07
CA ARG A 172 -8.78 6.74 -33.68
C ARG A 172 -7.30 6.67 -33.30
N LYS A 173 -7.05 7.01 -32.03
CA LYS A 173 -5.79 6.70 -31.34
C LYS A 173 -6.05 5.63 -30.27
N GLU A 174 -5.10 4.73 -30.09
CA GLU A 174 -5.14 3.78 -28.98
C GLU A 174 -4.61 4.44 -27.70
N LYS A 175 -5.34 4.30 -26.61
CA LYS A 175 -4.95 4.79 -25.28
C LYS A 175 -5.13 3.70 -24.25
N ASN A 176 -4.14 3.54 -23.36
CA ASN A 176 -4.25 2.63 -22.23
C ASN A 176 -4.76 3.43 -21.02
N VAL A 177 -5.90 3.03 -20.48
CA VAL A 177 -6.51 3.62 -19.28
C VAL A 177 -6.52 2.61 -18.14
N ILE A 178 -6.47 3.10 -16.92
CA ILE A 178 -6.56 2.24 -15.74
C ILE A 178 -8.04 2.07 -15.39
N GLU A 179 -8.49 0.81 -15.33
CA GLU A 179 -9.80 0.42 -14.82
C GLU A 179 -9.60 -0.26 -13.48
N TYR A 180 -9.83 0.46 -12.41
CA TYR A 180 -9.65 -0.07 -11.06
C TYR A 180 -10.76 -1.04 -10.68
N PRO A 181 -10.47 -2.05 -9.83
CA PRO A 181 -11.49 -2.91 -9.24
C PRO A 181 -12.58 -2.08 -8.54
N VAL A 182 -13.81 -2.56 -8.60
CA VAL A 182 -14.98 -1.85 -8.05
C VAL A 182 -14.80 -1.48 -6.58
N GLU A 183 -14.12 -2.33 -5.80
CA GLU A 183 -13.86 -2.15 -4.37
C GLU A 183 -13.00 -0.91 -4.06
N VAL A 184 -12.13 -0.53 -4.98
CA VAL A 184 -11.20 0.62 -4.81
C VAL A 184 -11.55 1.78 -5.75
N SER A 185 -12.46 1.58 -6.69
CA SER A 185 -12.82 2.58 -7.71
C SER A 185 -13.30 3.88 -7.08
N ASN A 186 -14.07 3.81 -5.98
CA ASN A 186 -14.54 5.00 -5.27
C ASN A 186 -13.41 5.86 -4.69
N TYR A 187 -12.31 5.24 -4.25
CA TYR A 187 -11.15 5.96 -3.72
C TYR A 187 -10.40 6.69 -4.83
N PHE A 188 -10.16 6.01 -5.94
CA PHE A 188 -9.45 6.60 -7.09
C PHE A 188 -10.34 7.54 -7.90
N PHE A 189 -11.63 7.25 -8.01
CA PHE A 189 -12.62 8.08 -8.68
C PHE A 189 -12.65 9.51 -8.13
N LEU A 190 -12.56 9.69 -6.83
CA LEU A 190 -12.50 11.01 -6.20
C LEU A 190 -11.26 11.81 -6.61
N ASN A 191 -10.15 11.14 -6.87
CA ASN A 191 -8.90 11.81 -7.25
C ASN A 191 -8.79 12.07 -8.77
N GLU A 192 -9.29 11.18 -9.62
CA GLU A 192 -9.27 11.38 -11.10
C GLU A 192 -10.38 12.31 -11.59
N VAL A 193 -11.50 12.36 -10.90
CA VAL A 193 -12.66 13.20 -11.28
C VAL A 193 -12.40 14.68 -11.01
N ILE A 194 -11.44 15.01 -10.14
CA ILE A 194 -10.98 16.40 -9.97
C ILE A 194 -10.40 16.98 -11.27
N GLU A 195 -9.84 16.14 -12.14
CA GLU A 195 -9.29 16.55 -13.44
C GLU A 195 -10.34 16.60 -14.58
N ASN A 196 -11.39 15.77 -14.51
CA ASN A 196 -12.47 15.73 -15.50
C ASN A 196 -13.71 16.46 -15.00
N LYS A 197 -13.92 17.68 -15.45
CA LYS A 197 -15.06 18.57 -15.08
C LYS A 197 -16.46 18.08 -15.52
N LYS A 198 -16.67 16.77 -15.73
CA LYS A 198 -17.98 16.22 -16.18
C LYS A 198 -18.77 15.69 -14.99
N VAL A 199 -20.10 15.87 -15.07
CA VAL A 199 -21.05 15.25 -14.13
C VAL A 199 -21.01 13.73 -14.29
N LYS A 200 -20.85 12.99 -13.19
CA LYS A 200 -20.83 11.52 -13.17
C LYS A 200 -21.49 10.97 -11.91
N ILE A 201 -22.06 9.77 -12.01
CA ILE A 201 -22.51 9.03 -10.84
C ILE A 201 -21.25 8.51 -10.11
N ALA A 202 -21.05 8.99 -8.88
CA ALA A 202 -19.93 8.61 -8.03
C ALA A 202 -20.21 7.32 -7.24
N TYR A 203 -21.49 7.01 -6.99
CA TYR A 203 -21.93 5.77 -6.35
C TYR A 203 -23.41 5.53 -6.66
N PRO A 204 -23.83 4.31 -6.96
CA PRO A 204 -22.97 3.13 -7.20
C PRO A 204 -22.17 3.28 -8.51
N VAL A 205 -21.03 2.62 -8.57
CA VAL A 205 -20.24 2.52 -9.81
C VAL A 205 -20.85 1.45 -10.73
N GLU A 206 -20.58 1.55 -12.01
CA GLU A 206 -21.06 0.62 -13.02
C GLU A 206 -20.65 -0.84 -12.66
N ASN A 207 -21.57 -1.78 -12.84
CA ASN A 207 -21.41 -3.21 -12.52
C ASN A 207 -21.20 -3.54 -11.02
N LEU A 208 -21.51 -2.63 -10.10
CA LEU A 208 -21.44 -2.90 -8.67
C LEU A 208 -22.62 -3.80 -8.25
N ASN A 209 -22.33 -4.97 -7.73
CA ASN A 209 -23.32 -5.82 -7.08
C ASN A 209 -23.54 -5.36 -5.64
N ILE A 210 -24.70 -4.79 -5.35
CA ILE A 210 -25.04 -4.31 -4.01
C ILE A 210 -25.93 -5.34 -3.34
N PHE A 211 -25.44 -5.91 -2.23
CA PHE A 211 -26.29 -6.71 -1.36
C PHE A 211 -27.05 -5.80 -0.40
N VAL A 212 -28.37 -5.72 -0.59
CA VAL A 212 -29.26 -4.96 0.30
C VAL A 212 -29.90 -5.94 1.27
N PRO A 213 -29.47 -5.99 2.54
CA PRO A 213 -30.11 -6.86 3.52
C PRO A 213 -31.56 -6.43 3.73
N LYS A 214 -32.46 -7.40 3.85
CA LYS A 214 -33.85 -7.14 4.27
C LYS A 214 -33.82 -6.83 5.76
N ASP A 215 -34.30 -5.65 6.11
CA ASP A 215 -34.48 -5.28 7.48
C ASP A 215 -35.99 -5.50 7.87
N PHE A 216 -36.26 -5.51 9.16
CA PHE A 216 -37.59 -5.85 9.67
C PHE A 216 -38.65 -4.78 9.43
N GLU A 217 -38.26 -3.58 9.04
CA GLU A 217 -39.12 -2.40 8.90
C GLU A 217 -39.38 -1.93 7.46
N GLY A 218 -38.84 -2.60 6.41
CA GLY A 218 -39.15 -2.23 5.05
C GLY A 218 -38.00 -2.18 4.06
N TYR A 219 -38.12 -1.32 3.05
CA TYR A 219 -37.14 -1.24 1.96
C TYR A 219 -35.91 -0.43 2.38
N ASN A 220 -34.75 -1.07 2.34
CA ASN A 220 -33.47 -0.38 2.51
C ASN A 220 -33.23 0.56 1.33
N LYS A 221 -32.78 1.76 1.61
CA LYS A 221 -32.51 2.79 0.60
C LYS A 221 -31.03 2.73 0.21
N ILE A 222 -30.78 2.75 -1.08
CA ILE A 222 -29.44 2.92 -1.64
C ILE A 222 -29.26 4.41 -1.93
N ALA A 223 -28.25 5.03 -1.33
CA ALA A 223 -27.91 6.41 -1.62
C ALA A 223 -27.14 6.49 -2.94
N ILE A 224 -27.65 7.24 -3.90
CA ILE A 224 -26.92 7.57 -5.13
C ILE A 224 -26.12 8.85 -4.89
N LYS A 225 -24.83 8.82 -5.16
CA LYS A 225 -23.95 9.99 -5.04
C LYS A 225 -23.56 10.48 -6.41
N LEU A 226 -23.67 11.78 -6.61
CA LEU A 226 -23.29 12.45 -7.84
C LEU A 226 -22.02 13.27 -7.61
N TYR A 227 -21.08 13.19 -8.56
CA TYR A 227 -20.04 14.17 -8.71
C TYR A 227 -20.48 15.22 -9.75
N ASN A 228 -20.64 16.45 -9.29
CA ASN A 228 -21.05 17.58 -10.11
C ASN A 228 -20.19 18.80 -9.79
N PRO A 229 -18.96 18.88 -10.36
CA PRO A 229 -18.01 19.94 -10.04
C PRO A 229 -18.45 21.32 -10.48
N ASN A 230 -19.27 21.38 -11.53
CA ASN A 230 -19.77 22.63 -12.10
C ASN A 230 -21.12 23.09 -11.48
N LYS A 231 -21.66 22.30 -10.54
CA LYS A 231 -23.00 22.54 -9.95
C LYS A 231 -24.10 22.70 -11.00
N GLU A 232 -24.04 21.89 -12.06
CA GLU A 232 -25.06 21.86 -13.11
C GLU A 232 -26.38 21.30 -12.56
N TYR A 233 -27.49 21.69 -13.16
CA TYR A 233 -28.79 21.09 -12.87
C TYR A 233 -28.81 19.67 -13.41
N VAL A 234 -29.19 18.70 -12.58
CA VAL A 234 -29.23 17.28 -12.92
C VAL A 234 -30.65 16.77 -12.68
N TYR A 235 -31.17 16.11 -13.69
CA TYR A 235 -32.46 15.43 -13.63
C TYR A 235 -32.23 13.94 -13.50
N TRP A 236 -32.97 13.32 -12.57
CA TRP A 236 -32.82 11.89 -12.32
C TRP A 236 -33.93 11.09 -12.99
N TYR A 237 -33.55 10.03 -13.64
CA TYR A 237 -34.44 9.04 -14.21
C TYR A 237 -34.00 7.66 -13.77
N ILE A 238 -34.93 6.80 -13.33
CA ILE A 238 -34.72 5.39 -13.06
C ILE A 238 -35.72 4.63 -13.92
N ASP A 239 -35.25 3.73 -14.76
CA ASP A 239 -36.05 2.95 -15.69
C ASP A 239 -37.05 3.81 -16.51
N GLU A 240 -36.55 4.95 -17.00
CA GLU A 240 -37.29 5.97 -17.77
C GLU A 240 -38.33 6.81 -16.98
N GLU A 241 -38.47 6.58 -15.69
CA GLU A 241 -39.35 7.38 -14.81
C GLU A 241 -38.56 8.51 -14.13
N TYR A 242 -39.12 9.72 -14.19
CA TYR A 242 -38.58 10.91 -13.51
C TYR A 242 -38.77 10.80 -11.99
N MET A 243 -37.71 11.07 -11.22
CA MET A 243 -37.69 11.03 -9.77
C MET A 243 -37.78 12.41 -9.15
#